data_86d97c7aca7b47537a817f8d3ff0d369
#
_entry.id   86d97c7aca7b47537a817f8d3ff0d369
#
_cell.length_a   1.000
_cell.length_b   1.000
_cell.length_c   1.000
_cell.angle_alpha   90.00
_cell.angle_beta   90.00
_cell.angle_gamma   90.00
#
_symmetry.space_group_name_H-M   'P 1'
#
loop_
_entity.id
_entity.type
_entity.pdbx_description
1 polymer ?
#
loop_
_entity_poly.entity_id
_entity_poly.type
_entity_poly.pdbx_seq_one_letter_code
_entity_poly.pdbx_strand_id
1 'polypeptide(L)'
;MTSLSADVHKYGWSFKGVSVLLHRDPDLLRRQYFLYDGWPGGLYGSATTAGTKPGAPIAAAWAVMNYLGEEGYLELTDLVMNATRRLQEGVNETPGIKVISDPEMSVFAIGSDGLDVYALADELTARNWHLDRQQFPPTLHMTVQFGHVGVVDEFLRDLRDAANAVRKPSFEKTANAWLLRIANLLVRILPEAWVTALMEKVSGLIGGGGGLPGKMAPMYGLIGSLPNRGDLKEMVLDLLDGMTRYKSKP
;
A
#
# COMPACT_ATOMS: atom_id res chain seq x y z
N MET A 1 -26.39 8.45 -2.47
CA MET A 1 -25.65 7.32 -1.87
C MET A 1 -26.64 6.34 -1.25
N THR A 2 -26.54 5.05 -1.55
CA THR A 2 -27.45 4.00 -1.04
C THR A 2 -26.91 3.29 0.20
N SER A 3 -25.58 3.13 0.26
CA SER A 3 -24.89 2.54 1.40
C SER A 3 -23.50 3.17 1.56
N LEU A 4 -22.95 3.11 2.78
CA LEU A 4 -21.62 3.56 3.16
C LEU A 4 -20.94 2.49 4.00
N SER A 5 -19.76 2.06 3.57
CA SER A 5 -18.89 1.22 4.39
C SER A 5 -17.80 2.10 5.05
N ALA A 6 -17.65 1.98 6.35
CA ALA A 6 -16.67 2.74 7.12
C ALA A 6 -15.85 1.83 8.02
N ASP A 7 -14.53 1.85 7.80
CA ASP A 7 -13.57 1.14 8.64
C ASP A 7 -13.24 1.98 9.89
N VAL A 8 -13.82 1.61 11.01
CA VAL A 8 -13.66 2.35 12.27
C VAL A 8 -12.19 2.35 12.76
N HIS A 9 -11.41 1.37 12.31
CA HIS A 9 -9.97 1.31 12.60
C HIS A 9 -9.10 2.22 11.71
N LYS A 10 -9.70 2.99 10.80
CA LYS A 10 -9.02 3.99 9.98
C LYS A 10 -9.31 5.38 10.53
N TYR A 11 -10.28 6.09 9.95
CA TYR A 11 -10.67 7.42 10.42
C TYR A 11 -11.47 7.43 11.74
N GLY A 12 -11.91 6.26 12.22
CA GLY A 12 -12.52 6.12 13.54
C GLY A 12 -11.53 5.92 14.68
N TRP A 13 -10.22 5.88 14.40
CA TRP A 13 -9.10 5.79 15.38
C TRP A 13 -9.18 4.58 16.33
N SER A 14 -9.97 3.58 15.99
CA SER A 14 -10.19 2.40 16.81
C SER A 14 -9.27 1.24 16.44
N PHE A 15 -9.36 0.18 17.22
CA PHE A 15 -8.69 -1.09 16.98
C PHE A 15 -9.19 -1.76 15.68
N LYS A 16 -8.33 -2.55 15.02
CA LYS A 16 -8.72 -3.38 13.88
C LYS A 16 -9.75 -4.44 14.30
N GLY A 17 -10.57 -4.86 13.35
CA GLY A 17 -11.51 -5.98 13.50
C GLY A 17 -12.98 -5.58 13.49
N VAL A 18 -13.30 -4.28 13.31
CA VAL A 18 -14.67 -3.80 13.13
C VAL A 18 -14.75 -2.78 12.01
N SER A 19 -15.76 -2.95 11.17
CA SER A 19 -16.22 -1.99 10.18
C SER A 19 -17.72 -1.89 10.28
N VAL A 20 -18.28 -0.75 9.91
CA VAL A 20 -19.74 -0.55 9.85
C VAL A 20 -20.18 -0.40 8.41
N LEU A 21 -21.35 -0.97 8.11
CA LEU A 21 -22.03 -0.79 6.85
C LEU A 21 -23.36 -0.10 7.14
N LEU A 22 -23.49 1.13 6.66
CA LEU A 22 -24.68 1.94 6.81
C LEU A 22 -25.53 1.86 5.54
N HIS A 23 -26.83 1.67 5.69
CA HIS A 23 -27.79 1.69 4.61
C HIS A 23 -28.71 2.89 4.74
N ARG A 24 -29.11 3.46 3.60
CA ARG A 24 -30.03 4.62 3.57
C ARG A 24 -31.39 4.26 4.16
N ASP A 25 -31.84 3.05 3.93
CA ASP A 25 -33.16 2.58 4.36
C ASP A 25 -33.14 1.08 4.74
N PRO A 26 -34.15 0.61 5.49
CA PRO A 26 -34.25 -0.76 5.94
C PRO A 26 -34.41 -1.78 4.80
N ASP A 27 -34.98 -1.40 3.67
CA ASP A 27 -35.18 -2.34 2.55
C ASP A 27 -33.85 -2.70 1.88
N LEU A 28 -32.89 -1.78 1.86
CA LEU A 28 -31.53 -2.06 1.44
C LEU A 28 -30.82 -2.98 2.44
N LEU A 29 -30.97 -2.73 3.74
CA LEU A 29 -30.40 -3.57 4.79
C LEU A 29 -30.92 -5.02 4.73
N ARG A 30 -32.20 -5.23 4.46
CA ARG A 30 -32.79 -6.57 4.33
C ARG A 30 -32.11 -7.43 3.26
N ARG A 31 -31.54 -6.83 2.21
CA ARG A 31 -30.82 -7.53 1.12
C ARG A 31 -29.45 -8.05 1.55
N GLN A 32 -28.93 -7.59 2.68
CA GLN A 32 -27.67 -8.06 3.25
C GLN A 32 -27.85 -9.42 3.98
N TYR A 33 -29.05 -9.69 4.50
CA TYR A 33 -29.29 -10.90 5.27
C TYR A 33 -29.32 -12.13 4.38
N PHE A 34 -28.54 -13.16 4.75
CA PHE A 34 -28.66 -14.49 4.20
C PHE A 34 -29.62 -15.28 5.07
N LEU A 35 -30.68 -15.82 4.46
CA LEU A 35 -31.67 -16.69 5.07
C LEU A 35 -31.81 -17.94 4.23
N TYR A 36 -31.80 -19.10 4.89
CA TYR A 36 -31.97 -20.41 4.24
C TYR A 36 -32.90 -21.30 5.07
N ASP A 37 -34.00 -21.72 4.48
CA ASP A 37 -35.05 -22.51 5.09
C ASP A 37 -34.95 -24.01 4.77
N GLY A 38 -34.13 -24.42 3.83
CA GLY A 38 -33.89 -25.83 3.44
C GLY A 38 -32.88 -26.58 4.31
N TRP A 39 -32.37 -25.97 5.40
CA TRP A 39 -31.43 -26.63 6.29
C TRP A 39 -32.13 -27.59 7.25
N PRO A 40 -31.62 -28.86 7.45
CA PRO A 40 -32.25 -29.84 8.33
C PRO A 40 -32.45 -29.40 9.78
N GLY A 41 -31.71 -28.44 10.27
CA GLY A 41 -31.83 -27.83 11.60
C GLY A 41 -32.91 -26.74 11.70
N GLY A 42 -33.67 -26.47 10.62
CA GLY A 42 -34.68 -25.42 10.54
C GLY A 42 -34.21 -24.20 9.75
N LEU A 43 -34.58 -23.00 10.17
CA LEU A 43 -34.17 -21.76 9.52
C LEU A 43 -32.76 -21.37 9.94
N TYR A 44 -31.87 -21.20 8.96
CA TYR A 44 -30.56 -20.60 9.16
C TYR A 44 -30.60 -19.13 8.73
N GLY A 45 -30.04 -18.25 9.57
CA GLY A 45 -29.95 -16.82 9.27
C GLY A 45 -28.60 -16.24 9.64
N SER A 46 -28.07 -15.38 8.78
CA SER A 46 -26.84 -14.63 9.05
C SER A 46 -26.94 -13.21 8.48
N ALA A 47 -26.54 -12.23 9.26
CA ALA A 47 -26.50 -10.83 8.83
C ALA A 47 -25.23 -10.49 8.05
N THR A 48 -24.22 -11.37 8.05
CA THR A 48 -22.92 -11.15 7.40
C THR A 48 -22.28 -12.47 6.97
N THR A 49 -21.28 -12.40 6.10
CA THR A 49 -20.53 -13.58 5.65
C THR A 49 -19.85 -14.31 6.82
N ALA A 50 -19.35 -13.58 7.82
CA ALA A 50 -18.80 -14.17 9.04
C ALA A 50 -19.94 -14.44 10.03
N GLY A 51 -19.99 -15.65 10.61
CA GLY A 51 -20.97 -16.03 11.62
C GLY A 51 -20.72 -15.34 12.96
N THR A 52 -19.98 -15.97 13.85
CA THR A 52 -19.64 -15.39 15.17
C THR A 52 -18.61 -14.28 15.03
N LYS A 53 -18.84 -13.15 15.68
CA LYS A 53 -17.94 -12.00 15.71
C LYS A 53 -17.39 -11.79 17.12
N PRO A 54 -16.09 -11.41 17.25
CA PRO A 54 -15.53 -11.04 18.54
C PRO A 54 -16.14 -9.73 19.04
N GLY A 55 -16.56 -9.66 20.29
CA GLY A 55 -17.14 -8.46 20.89
C GLY A 55 -16.09 -7.39 21.25
N ALA A 56 -14.84 -7.77 21.49
CA ALA A 56 -13.80 -6.85 21.94
C ALA A 56 -13.52 -5.68 20.96
N PRO A 57 -13.37 -5.89 19.64
CA PRO A 57 -13.20 -4.77 18.69
C PRO A 57 -14.42 -3.87 18.63
N ILE A 58 -15.63 -4.41 18.80
CA ILE A 58 -16.88 -3.62 18.83
C ILE A 58 -16.90 -2.72 20.07
N ALA A 59 -16.58 -3.28 21.23
CA ALA A 59 -16.49 -2.54 22.48
C ALA A 59 -15.40 -1.47 22.43
N ALA A 60 -14.24 -1.76 21.84
CA ALA A 60 -13.16 -0.81 21.64
C ALA A 60 -13.58 0.35 20.73
N ALA A 61 -14.27 0.07 19.61
CA ALA A 61 -14.79 1.09 18.73
C ALA A 61 -15.80 2.02 19.45
N TRP A 62 -16.75 1.41 20.18
CA TRP A 62 -17.71 2.15 20.99
C TRP A 62 -17.02 3.04 22.04
N ALA A 63 -16.03 2.51 22.75
CA ALA A 63 -15.30 3.25 23.77
C ALA A 63 -14.55 4.45 23.17
N VAL A 64 -13.83 4.27 22.05
CA VAL A 64 -13.11 5.36 21.38
C VAL A 64 -14.07 6.44 20.88
N MET A 65 -15.17 6.02 20.23
CA MET A 65 -16.17 6.98 19.71
C MET A 65 -16.80 7.81 20.84
N ASN A 66 -17.09 7.20 21.99
CA ASN A 66 -17.62 7.94 23.15
C ASN A 66 -16.56 8.79 23.86
N TYR A 67 -15.30 8.34 23.89
CA TYR A 67 -14.20 9.08 24.50
C TYR A 67 -13.86 10.35 23.71
N LEU A 68 -13.74 10.24 22.38
CA LEU A 68 -13.43 11.37 21.53
C LEU A 68 -14.65 12.31 21.37
N GLY A 69 -15.83 11.75 21.17
CA GLY A 69 -17.01 12.52 20.80
C GLY A 69 -16.81 13.28 19.49
N GLU A 70 -17.76 14.10 19.12
CA GLU A 70 -17.70 14.91 17.89
C GLU A 70 -16.52 15.89 17.92
N GLU A 71 -16.33 16.59 19.04
CA GLU A 71 -15.28 17.59 19.21
C GLU A 71 -13.88 16.99 19.06
N GLY A 72 -13.62 15.85 19.69
CA GLY A 72 -12.32 15.16 19.56
C GLY A 72 -12.04 14.67 18.14
N TYR A 73 -13.06 14.20 17.42
CA TYR A 73 -12.90 13.81 16.00
C TYR A 73 -12.63 15.04 15.12
N LEU A 74 -13.27 16.16 15.34
CA LEU A 74 -13.02 17.40 14.60
C LEU A 74 -11.60 17.91 14.85
N GLU A 75 -11.16 17.97 16.11
CA GLU A 75 -9.81 18.39 16.48
C GLU A 75 -8.74 17.51 15.81
N LEU A 76 -8.85 16.18 15.93
CA LEU A 76 -7.92 15.26 15.30
C LEU A 76 -7.90 15.39 13.77
N THR A 77 -9.06 15.57 13.17
CA THR A 77 -9.19 15.77 11.71
C THR A 77 -8.51 17.06 11.29
N ASP A 78 -8.71 18.14 11.99
CA ASP A 78 -8.07 19.43 11.68
C ASP A 78 -6.54 19.34 11.76
N LEU A 79 -6.00 18.72 12.80
CA LEU A 79 -4.56 18.49 12.94
C LEU A 79 -4.01 17.68 11.77
N VAL A 80 -4.66 16.56 11.41
CA VAL A 80 -4.25 15.70 10.31
C VAL A 80 -4.35 16.42 8.96
N MET A 81 -5.44 17.13 8.71
CA MET A 81 -5.63 17.84 7.45
C MET A 81 -4.69 19.03 7.30
N ASN A 82 -4.34 19.71 8.37
CA ASN A 82 -3.32 20.75 8.35
C ASN A 82 -1.94 20.17 8.03
N ALA A 83 -1.55 19.05 8.65
CA ALA A 83 -0.32 18.34 8.32
C ALA A 83 -0.33 17.87 6.87
N THR A 84 -1.47 17.36 6.38
CA THR A 84 -1.64 16.88 5.00
C THR A 84 -1.41 18.01 4.00
N ARG A 85 -2.04 19.17 4.17
CA ARG A 85 -1.86 20.33 3.27
C ARG A 85 -0.41 20.78 3.24
N ARG A 86 0.24 20.90 4.40
CA ARG A 86 1.68 21.23 4.47
C ARG A 86 2.56 20.23 3.73
N LEU A 87 2.25 18.93 3.84
CA LEU A 87 2.96 17.88 3.11
C LEU A 87 2.73 17.99 1.60
N GLN A 88 1.50 18.20 1.16
CA GLN A 88 1.16 18.38 -0.26
C GLN A 88 1.85 19.61 -0.85
N GLU A 89 1.83 20.75 -0.15
CA GLU A 89 2.53 21.98 -0.53
C GLU A 89 4.04 21.73 -0.64
N GLY A 90 4.66 21.15 0.39
CA GLY A 90 6.08 20.88 0.40
C GLY A 90 6.55 19.86 -0.63
N VAL A 91 5.69 18.89 -0.98
CA VAL A 91 5.93 17.98 -2.11
C VAL A 91 5.95 18.77 -3.42
N ASN A 92 4.93 19.62 -3.66
CA ASN A 92 4.83 20.43 -4.89
C ASN A 92 5.92 21.48 -5.01
N GLU A 93 6.44 21.99 -3.89
CA GLU A 93 7.60 22.89 -3.86
C GLU A 93 8.94 22.17 -4.12
N THR A 94 8.97 20.84 -3.99
CA THR A 94 10.19 20.06 -4.23
C THR A 94 10.35 19.82 -5.73
N PRO A 95 11.38 20.39 -6.39
CA PRO A 95 11.52 20.27 -7.84
C PRO A 95 11.52 18.80 -8.30
N GLY A 96 10.85 18.53 -9.41
CA GLY A 96 10.79 17.22 -10.08
C GLY A 96 9.86 16.18 -9.46
N ILE A 97 9.16 16.51 -8.40
CA ILE A 97 8.08 15.69 -7.83
C ILE A 97 6.82 16.54 -7.67
N LYS A 98 5.67 15.87 -7.59
CA LYS A 98 4.38 16.52 -7.44
C LYS A 98 3.36 15.62 -6.77
N VAL A 99 2.36 16.19 -6.15
CA VAL A 99 1.14 15.48 -5.75
C VAL A 99 0.35 15.14 -7.02
N ILE A 100 -0.10 13.89 -7.11
CA ILE A 100 -0.93 13.42 -8.23
C ILE A 100 -2.40 13.68 -7.90
N SER A 101 -3.14 14.27 -8.85
CA SER A 101 -4.53 14.70 -8.70
C SER A 101 -4.72 15.80 -7.64
N ASP A 102 -5.97 16.02 -7.25
CA ASP A 102 -6.39 16.98 -6.21
C ASP A 102 -7.09 16.21 -5.07
N PRO A 103 -6.32 15.63 -4.15
CA PRO A 103 -6.87 14.80 -3.07
C PRO A 103 -7.51 15.66 -1.97
N GLU A 104 -8.77 15.37 -1.65
CA GLU A 104 -9.55 16.07 -0.63
C GLU A 104 -9.24 15.62 0.80
N MET A 105 -8.67 14.41 0.97
CA MET A 105 -8.43 13.76 2.25
C MET A 105 -6.94 13.52 2.51
N SER A 106 -6.63 12.93 3.64
CA SER A 106 -5.27 12.68 4.12
C SER A 106 -4.53 11.53 3.41
N VAL A 107 -5.04 11.09 2.26
CA VAL A 107 -4.43 10.07 1.40
C VAL A 107 -4.13 10.66 0.04
N PHE A 108 -2.87 10.58 -0.40
CA PHE A 108 -2.45 11.09 -1.70
C PHE A 108 -1.27 10.31 -2.26
N ALA A 109 -0.97 10.54 -3.53
CA ALA A 109 0.17 9.94 -4.20
C ALA A 109 1.19 10.99 -4.64
N ILE A 110 2.46 10.66 -4.51
CA ILE A 110 3.59 11.47 -4.99
C ILE A 110 4.09 10.85 -6.28
N GLY A 111 4.10 11.63 -7.35
CA GLY A 111 4.64 11.24 -8.66
C GLY A 111 5.75 12.15 -9.11
N SER A 112 6.33 11.83 -10.26
CA SER A 112 7.40 12.61 -10.89
C SER A 112 7.30 12.57 -12.41
N ASP A 113 7.67 13.66 -13.05
CA ASP A 113 7.80 13.73 -14.51
C ASP A 113 9.24 13.45 -14.98
N GLY A 114 10.21 13.32 -14.06
CA GLY A 114 11.62 13.16 -14.45
C GLY A 114 12.51 12.44 -13.44
N LEU A 115 12.04 12.22 -12.21
CA LEU A 115 12.77 11.44 -11.22
C LEU A 115 12.24 10.01 -11.16
N ASP A 116 13.12 9.06 -10.90
CA ASP A 116 12.71 7.69 -10.53
C ASP A 116 12.13 7.72 -9.11
N VAL A 117 10.79 7.57 -9.01
CA VAL A 117 10.08 7.58 -7.73
C VAL A 117 10.45 6.40 -6.84
N TYR A 118 10.88 5.28 -7.42
CA TYR A 118 11.31 4.12 -6.64
C TYR A 118 12.71 4.35 -6.05
N ALA A 119 13.60 5.01 -6.79
CA ALA A 119 14.88 5.45 -6.26
C ALA A 119 14.68 6.50 -5.15
N LEU A 120 13.70 7.39 -5.29
CA LEU A 120 13.30 8.32 -4.24
C LEU A 120 12.84 7.59 -2.98
N ALA A 121 12.02 6.54 -3.15
CA ALA A 121 11.57 5.72 -2.03
C ALA A 121 12.71 4.98 -1.33
N ASP A 122 13.72 4.49 -2.08
CA ASP A 122 14.89 3.85 -1.49
C ASP A 122 15.74 4.86 -0.67
N GLU A 123 15.91 6.09 -1.17
CA GLU A 123 16.57 7.16 -0.44
C GLU A 123 15.80 7.60 0.82
N LEU A 124 14.47 7.62 0.78
CA LEU A 124 13.63 7.87 1.95
C LEU A 124 13.70 6.72 2.95
N THR A 125 13.69 5.48 2.48
CA THR A 125 13.84 4.29 3.33
C THR A 125 15.18 4.30 4.09
N ALA A 126 16.26 4.75 3.44
CA ALA A 126 17.56 4.92 4.10
C ALA A 126 17.56 6.00 5.21
N ARG A 127 16.53 6.85 5.24
CA ARG A 127 16.26 7.87 6.26
C ARG A 127 15.14 7.47 7.22
N ASN A 128 14.78 6.19 7.24
CA ASN A 128 13.71 5.58 8.04
C ASN A 128 12.27 6.01 7.67
N TRP A 129 12.05 6.55 6.45
CA TRP A 129 10.72 6.83 5.93
C TRP A 129 10.26 5.71 5.00
N HIS A 130 9.15 5.07 5.31
CA HIS A 130 8.59 3.98 4.50
C HIS A 130 7.31 4.45 3.81
N LEU A 131 7.36 4.53 2.47
CA LEU A 131 6.21 4.85 1.62
C LEU A 131 5.90 3.65 0.74
N ASP A 132 4.61 3.37 0.57
CA ASP A 132 4.15 2.30 -0.32
C ASP A 132 4.38 2.68 -1.78
N ARG A 133 4.93 1.74 -2.55
CA ARG A 133 5.22 1.93 -3.97
C ARG A 133 4.06 1.45 -4.80
N GLN A 134 3.59 2.29 -5.73
CA GLN A 134 2.56 1.97 -6.71
C GLN A 134 3.18 1.86 -8.10
N GLN A 135 2.55 1.09 -8.99
CA GLN A 135 3.13 0.78 -10.30
C GLN A 135 2.40 1.43 -11.49
N PHE A 136 1.12 1.74 -11.34
CA PHE A 136 0.32 2.21 -12.48
C PHE A 136 -0.58 3.39 -12.09
N PRO A 137 -0.06 4.61 -12.26
CA PRO A 137 1.29 5.01 -12.65
C PRO A 137 2.32 4.78 -11.54
N PRO A 138 3.65 4.81 -11.86
CA PRO A 138 4.69 4.78 -10.84
C PRO A 138 4.56 5.98 -9.90
N THR A 139 4.23 5.70 -8.62
CA THR A 139 4.01 6.73 -7.60
C THR A 139 4.36 6.18 -6.21
N LEU A 140 4.43 7.05 -5.22
CA LEU A 140 4.54 6.70 -3.81
C LEU A 140 3.23 7.08 -3.13
N HIS A 141 2.61 6.11 -2.48
CA HIS A 141 1.37 6.30 -1.74
C HIS A 141 1.66 6.81 -0.33
N MET A 142 0.92 7.82 0.08
CA MET A 142 1.05 8.44 1.38
C MET A 142 -0.30 8.49 2.09
N THR A 143 -0.34 8.02 3.33
CA THR A 143 -1.49 8.16 4.22
C THR A 143 -1.05 8.93 5.45
N VAL A 144 -1.56 10.14 5.61
CA VAL A 144 -1.23 11.00 6.75
C VAL A 144 -2.17 10.70 7.91
N GLN A 145 -1.60 10.53 9.09
CA GLN A 145 -2.33 10.27 10.33
C GLN A 145 -1.77 11.14 11.46
N PHE A 146 -2.41 11.13 12.62
CA PHE A 146 -2.02 11.94 13.77
C PHE A 146 -0.54 11.80 14.16
N GLY A 147 0.02 10.59 14.09
CA GLY A 147 1.44 10.35 14.35
C GLY A 147 2.41 11.11 13.44
N HIS A 148 1.95 11.62 12.30
CA HIS A 148 2.78 12.38 11.37
C HIS A 148 2.77 13.89 11.63
N VAL A 149 1.85 14.41 12.46
CA VAL A 149 1.68 15.85 12.71
C VAL A 149 2.98 16.51 13.20
N GLY A 150 3.69 15.84 14.10
CA GLY A 150 4.92 16.36 14.70
C GLY A 150 6.18 16.25 13.84
N VAL A 151 6.15 15.51 12.73
CA VAL A 151 7.34 15.18 11.92
C VAL A 151 7.30 15.71 10.49
N VAL A 152 6.32 16.58 10.17
CA VAL A 152 6.13 17.15 8.81
C VAL A 152 7.39 17.85 8.31
N ASP A 153 8.01 18.70 9.13
CA ASP A 153 9.18 19.48 8.71
C ASP A 153 10.42 18.59 8.52
N GLU A 154 10.56 17.57 9.34
CA GLU A 154 11.63 16.59 9.22
C GLU A 154 11.45 15.79 7.91
N PHE A 155 10.27 15.28 7.67
CA PHE A 155 9.97 14.56 6.42
C PHE A 155 10.24 15.42 5.17
N LEU A 156 9.77 16.66 5.14
CA LEU A 156 9.94 17.56 4.00
C LEU A 156 11.42 17.93 3.76
N ARG A 157 12.22 18.05 4.80
CA ARG A 157 13.67 18.21 4.67
C ARG A 157 14.29 16.97 4.03
N ASP A 158 14.00 15.81 4.58
CA ASP A 158 14.53 14.54 4.10
C ASP A 158 14.06 14.21 2.67
N LEU A 159 12.82 14.58 2.32
CA LEU A 159 12.29 14.45 0.96
C LEU A 159 13.08 15.30 -0.04
N ARG A 160 13.40 16.56 0.30
CA ARG A 160 14.23 17.42 -0.55
C ARG A 160 15.64 16.86 -0.71
N ASP A 161 16.24 16.38 0.37
CA ASP A 161 17.56 15.77 0.34
C ASP A 161 17.60 14.48 -0.46
N ALA A 162 16.59 13.63 -0.31
CA ALA A 162 16.40 12.41 -1.11
C ALA A 162 16.22 12.73 -2.61
N ALA A 163 15.38 13.71 -2.95
CA ALA A 163 15.18 14.13 -4.33
C ALA A 163 16.48 14.69 -4.94
N ASN A 164 17.26 15.43 -4.19
CA ASN A 164 18.58 15.92 -4.62
C ASN A 164 19.59 14.77 -4.80
N ALA A 165 19.57 13.78 -3.93
CA ALA A 165 20.41 12.59 -4.04
C ALA A 165 20.06 11.76 -5.29
N VAL A 166 18.76 11.62 -5.60
CA VAL A 166 18.32 10.91 -6.82
C VAL A 166 18.74 11.65 -8.10
N ARG A 167 18.80 12.98 -8.11
CA ARG A 167 19.25 13.78 -9.28
C ARG A 167 20.73 13.66 -9.57
N LYS A 168 21.56 13.41 -8.54
CA LYS A 168 23.01 13.33 -8.73
C LYS A 168 23.35 12.14 -9.63
N PRO A 169 24.15 12.34 -10.70
CA PRO A 169 24.66 11.24 -11.49
C PRO A 169 25.49 10.30 -10.61
N SER A 170 25.21 9.01 -10.68
CA SER A 170 25.98 7.98 -10.00
C SER A 170 26.28 6.88 -11.00
N PHE A 171 27.50 6.34 -10.96
CA PHE A 171 27.91 5.22 -11.81
C PHE A 171 26.98 4.01 -11.58
N GLU A 172 26.60 3.75 -10.33
CA GLU A 172 25.69 2.67 -9.95
C GLU A 172 24.29 2.87 -10.56
N LYS A 173 23.76 4.11 -10.56
CA LYS A 173 22.47 4.44 -11.19
C LYS A 173 22.52 4.25 -12.71
N THR A 174 23.61 4.65 -13.33
CA THR A 174 23.81 4.50 -14.78
C THR A 174 23.91 3.03 -15.15
N ALA A 175 24.65 2.23 -14.38
CA ALA A 175 24.78 0.78 -14.58
C ALA A 175 23.44 0.08 -14.39
N ASN A 176 22.68 0.41 -13.34
CA ASN A 176 21.36 -0.17 -13.10
C ASN A 176 20.33 0.23 -14.17
N ALA A 177 20.35 1.48 -14.64
CA ALA A 177 19.47 1.91 -15.73
C ALA A 177 19.82 1.18 -17.05
N TRP A 178 21.10 0.92 -17.31
CA TRP A 178 21.53 0.17 -18.48
C TRP A 178 21.15 -1.31 -18.38
N LEU A 179 21.33 -1.94 -17.20
CA LEU A 179 20.88 -3.31 -16.94
C LEU A 179 19.35 -3.46 -17.09
N LEU A 180 18.58 -2.49 -16.59
CA LEU A 180 17.11 -2.48 -16.76
C LEU A 180 16.71 -2.33 -18.23
N ARG A 181 17.42 -1.48 -19.01
CA ARG A 181 17.17 -1.36 -20.46
C ARG A 181 17.45 -2.66 -21.19
N ILE A 182 18.54 -3.34 -20.86
CA ILE A 182 18.86 -4.67 -21.44
C ILE A 182 17.81 -5.70 -21.01
N ALA A 183 17.45 -5.76 -19.73
CA ALA A 183 16.43 -6.69 -19.25
C ALA A 183 15.10 -6.46 -19.96
N ASN A 184 14.66 -5.22 -20.11
CA ASN A 184 13.44 -4.86 -20.84
C ASN A 184 13.52 -5.22 -22.33
N LEU A 185 14.68 -5.07 -22.94
CA LEU A 185 14.88 -5.47 -24.33
C LEU A 185 14.84 -7.01 -24.48
N LEU A 186 15.48 -7.73 -23.56
CA LEU A 186 15.48 -9.20 -23.54
C LEU A 186 14.08 -9.76 -23.33
N VAL A 187 13.30 -9.19 -22.39
CA VAL A 187 11.89 -9.56 -22.14
C VAL A 187 11.01 -9.37 -23.38
N ARG A 188 11.31 -8.39 -24.23
CA ARG A 188 10.55 -8.13 -25.47
C ARG A 188 10.96 -9.03 -26.64
N ILE A 189 12.17 -9.56 -26.64
CA ILE A 189 12.75 -10.29 -27.78
C ILE A 189 12.78 -11.80 -27.52
N LEU A 190 12.94 -12.22 -26.27
CA LEU A 190 13.04 -13.63 -25.91
C LEU A 190 11.65 -14.30 -25.87
N PRO A 191 11.55 -15.58 -26.26
CA PRO A 191 10.36 -16.39 -26.03
C PRO A 191 9.98 -16.41 -24.54
N GLU A 192 8.70 -16.42 -24.24
CA GLU A 192 8.12 -16.36 -22.89
C GLU A 192 8.73 -17.41 -21.94
N ALA A 193 8.94 -18.65 -22.42
CA ALA A 193 9.57 -19.73 -21.66
C ALA A 193 11.01 -19.42 -21.20
N TRP A 194 11.76 -18.63 -21.98
CA TRP A 194 13.13 -18.24 -21.63
C TRP A 194 13.15 -17.08 -20.62
N VAL A 195 12.17 -16.19 -20.70
CA VAL A 195 11.99 -15.12 -19.73
C VAL A 195 11.64 -15.71 -18.36
N THR A 196 10.71 -16.68 -18.33
CA THR A 196 10.32 -17.37 -17.09
C THR A 196 11.51 -18.10 -16.45
N ALA A 197 12.28 -18.87 -17.23
CA ALA A 197 13.46 -19.58 -16.73
C ALA A 197 14.57 -18.62 -16.23
N LEU A 198 14.72 -17.44 -16.85
CA LEU A 198 15.65 -16.41 -16.39
C LEU A 198 15.18 -15.79 -15.08
N MET A 199 13.88 -15.52 -14.96
CA MET A 199 13.27 -14.96 -13.74
C MET A 199 13.36 -15.93 -12.56
N GLU A 200 13.16 -17.24 -12.77
CA GLU A 200 13.36 -18.29 -11.76
C GLU A 200 14.80 -18.30 -11.24
N LYS A 201 15.80 -18.22 -12.13
CA LYS A 201 17.21 -18.13 -11.72
C LYS A 201 17.54 -16.87 -10.94
N VAL A 202 16.99 -15.74 -11.35
CA VAL A 202 17.18 -14.44 -10.67
C VAL A 202 16.48 -14.45 -9.30
N SER A 203 15.26 -14.98 -9.20
CA SER A 203 14.54 -15.12 -7.93
C SER A 203 15.26 -16.07 -6.96
N GLY A 204 15.84 -17.16 -7.44
CA GLY A 204 16.67 -18.09 -6.66
C GLY A 204 17.94 -17.43 -6.11
N LEU A 205 18.55 -16.51 -6.86
CA LEU A 205 19.73 -15.73 -6.43
C LEU A 205 19.36 -14.65 -5.39
N ILE A 206 18.18 -14.03 -5.53
CA ILE A 206 17.68 -12.99 -4.61
C ILE A 206 17.09 -13.64 -3.34
N GLY A 207 16.43 -14.80 -3.46
CA GLY A 207 15.79 -15.52 -2.34
C GLY A 207 16.76 -16.37 -1.49
N GLY A 208 17.96 -16.64 -1.96
CA GLY A 208 18.93 -17.50 -1.26
C GLY A 208 19.54 -16.91 0.02
N GLY A 209 19.33 -15.64 0.31
CA GLY A 209 19.90 -14.93 1.45
C GLY A 209 18.91 -14.56 2.58
N GLY A 210 17.64 -14.96 2.51
CA GLY A 210 16.68 -14.80 3.62
C GLY A 210 16.22 -13.38 3.95
N GLY A 211 16.53 -12.37 3.14
CA GLY A 211 16.09 -10.99 3.34
C GLY A 211 15.73 -10.28 2.03
N LEU A 212 14.82 -9.32 2.10
CA LEU A 212 14.52 -8.43 0.98
C LEU A 212 15.76 -7.57 0.66
N PRO A 213 16.04 -7.30 -0.64
CA PRO A 213 17.18 -6.46 -1.01
C PRO A 213 17.03 -5.06 -0.42
N GLY A 214 18.14 -4.47 0.04
CA GLY A 214 18.15 -3.14 0.65
C GLY A 214 17.72 -2.01 -0.30
N LYS A 215 17.73 -2.25 -1.62
CA LYS A 215 17.23 -1.33 -2.65
C LYS A 215 16.14 -2.02 -3.47
N MET A 216 14.95 -1.49 -3.43
CA MET A 216 13.76 -2.07 -4.07
C MET A 216 13.45 -1.48 -5.45
N ALA A 217 14.00 -0.32 -5.78
CA ALA A 217 13.72 0.38 -7.04
C ALA A 217 13.95 -0.49 -8.30
N PRO A 218 15.05 -1.26 -8.44
CA PRO A 218 15.25 -2.10 -9.62
C PRO A 218 14.19 -3.19 -9.75
N MET A 219 13.75 -3.78 -8.64
CA MET A 219 12.71 -4.82 -8.63
C MET A 219 11.35 -4.27 -9.06
N TYR A 220 10.94 -3.12 -8.52
CA TYR A 220 9.67 -2.49 -8.91
C TYR A 220 9.67 -2.04 -10.38
N GLY A 221 10.79 -1.54 -10.89
CA GLY A 221 10.96 -1.20 -12.29
C GLY A 221 10.84 -2.43 -13.20
N LEU A 222 11.44 -3.57 -12.83
CA LEU A 222 11.36 -4.81 -13.57
C LEU A 222 9.93 -5.38 -13.57
N ILE A 223 9.30 -5.48 -12.41
CA ILE A 223 7.92 -5.96 -12.26
C ILE A 223 6.94 -5.10 -13.07
N GLY A 224 7.12 -3.77 -13.07
CA GLY A 224 6.29 -2.84 -13.84
C GLY A 224 6.43 -3.00 -15.36
N SER A 225 7.51 -3.60 -15.85
CA SER A 225 7.77 -3.81 -17.28
C SER A 225 7.31 -5.16 -17.81
N LEU A 226 6.87 -6.09 -16.96
CA LEU A 226 6.42 -7.42 -17.38
C LEU A 226 5.13 -7.34 -18.20
N PRO A 227 5.10 -7.91 -19.41
CA PRO A 227 3.93 -7.87 -20.29
C PRO A 227 2.80 -8.77 -19.79
N ASN A 228 3.11 -9.86 -19.09
CA ASN A 228 2.15 -10.84 -18.57
C ASN A 228 2.19 -10.87 -17.03
N ARG A 229 1.08 -10.44 -16.41
CA ARG A 229 0.93 -10.43 -14.95
C ARG A 229 0.51 -11.78 -14.36
N GLY A 230 0.05 -12.71 -15.18
CA GLY A 230 -0.24 -14.08 -14.78
C GLY A 230 0.99 -14.77 -14.22
N ASP A 231 2.12 -14.64 -14.91
CA ASP A 231 3.39 -15.24 -14.51
C ASP A 231 3.94 -14.66 -13.20
N LEU A 232 3.75 -13.34 -12.99
CA LEU A 232 4.10 -12.70 -11.72
C LEU A 232 3.27 -13.27 -10.55
N LYS A 233 1.98 -13.54 -10.78
CA LYS A 233 1.10 -14.14 -9.77
C LYS A 233 1.58 -15.54 -9.39
N GLU A 234 1.88 -16.39 -10.37
CA GLU A 234 2.39 -17.75 -10.12
C GLU A 234 3.74 -17.72 -9.39
N MET A 235 4.65 -16.84 -9.79
CA MET A 235 5.94 -16.67 -9.11
C MET A 235 5.78 -16.24 -7.63
N VAL A 236 4.84 -15.34 -7.35
CA VAL A 236 4.54 -14.93 -5.96
C VAL A 236 3.91 -16.07 -5.17
N LEU A 237 3.03 -16.86 -5.79
CA LEU A 237 2.43 -18.05 -5.16
C LEU A 237 3.50 -19.10 -4.83
N ASP A 238 4.43 -19.37 -5.73
CA ASP A 238 5.56 -20.30 -5.51
C ASP A 238 6.47 -19.82 -4.39
N LEU A 239 6.75 -18.51 -4.33
CA LEU A 239 7.53 -17.91 -3.24
C LEU A 239 6.82 -18.09 -1.88
N LEU A 240 5.52 -17.80 -1.82
CA LEU A 240 4.71 -17.94 -0.60
C LEU A 240 4.62 -19.42 -0.17
N ASP A 241 4.42 -20.33 -1.13
CA ASP A 241 4.41 -21.77 -0.87
C ASP A 241 5.76 -22.23 -0.31
N GLY A 242 6.86 -21.78 -0.90
CA GLY A 242 8.22 -22.07 -0.40
C GLY A 242 8.49 -21.54 1.02
N MET A 243 7.91 -20.40 1.38
CA MET A 243 8.01 -19.80 2.73
C MET A 243 7.13 -20.51 3.76
N THR A 244 5.98 -21.06 3.35
CA THR A 244 4.97 -21.65 4.25
C THR A 244 5.08 -23.16 4.37
N ARG A 245 5.77 -23.84 3.45
CA ARG A 245 5.98 -25.30 3.52
C ARG A 245 6.72 -25.68 4.79
N TYR A 246 6.09 -26.53 5.57
CA TYR A 246 6.74 -27.17 6.72
C TYR A 246 7.89 -28.04 6.22
N LYS A 247 9.11 -27.66 6.57
CA LYS A 247 10.29 -28.51 6.36
C LYS A 247 10.34 -29.48 7.54
N SER A 248 9.92 -30.74 7.34
CA SER A 248 10.22 -31.80 8.30
C SER A 248 11.75 -31.84 8.47
N LYS A 249 12.21 -31.68 9.71
CA LYS A 249 13.63 -31.97 10.00
C LYS A 249 13.91 -33.43 9.62
N PRO A 250 15.05 -33.69 8.98
CA PRO A 250 15.49 -35.07 8.69
C PRO A 250 15.65 -35.88 9.99
#